data_9172b2ef32b083caa52a4765751c72bb
#
_entry.id   9172b2ef32b083caa52a4765751c72bb
#
_cell.length_a   1.000
_cell.length_b   1.000
_cell.length_c   1.000
_cell.angle_alpha   90.00
_cell.angle_beta   90.00
_cell.angle_gamma   90.00
#
_symmetry.space_group_name_H-M   'P 1'
#
loop_
_entity.id
_entity.type
_entity.pdbx_description
1 polymer ?
#
loop_
_entity_poly.entity_id
_entity_poly.type
_entity_poly.pdbx_seq_one_letter_code
_entity_poly.pdbx_strand_id
1 'polypeptide(L)'
;MKKKGPEHRPGRRLRIIKALISSRQYNYSKKVQLFIEEGDFQPEDMEHCVLNADAIHKVEADELCTAVDGCKYTILGVDTQGVPFYTCGKLIRNGESQTLYFFITAHEQQ
;
A
#
# COMPACT_ATOMS: atom_id res chain seq x y z
N MET A 1 24.40 -12.59 -12.04
CA MET A 1 24.22 -12.21 -11.71
C MET A 1 23.80 -11.90 -11.15
N LYS A 2 23.64 -11.91 -11.21
CA LYS A 2 23.37 -11.48 -10.77
C LYS A 2 22.76 -11.21 -10.07
N LYS A 3 22.66 -11.31 -9.90
CA LYS A 3 22.17 -11.06 -9.38
C LYS A 3 21.86 -10.71 -8.53
N LYS A 4 21.87 -10.62 -8.30
CA LYS A 4 21.45 -10.31 -7.49
C LYS A 4 20.76 -10.27 -6.76
N GLY A 5 20.98 -10.27 -6.74
CA GLY A 5 20.34 -10.23 -5.61
C GLY A 5 18.93 -10.19 -5.55
N PRO A 6 18.35 -10.92 -5.62
CA PRO A 6 16.99 -10.99 -5.58
C PRO A 6 16.32 -10.93 -4.30
N GLU A 7 16.88 -11.28 -3.38
CA GLU A 7 16.35 -11.37 -2.13
C GLU A 7 15.95 -10.06 -1.66
N HIS A 8 16.74 -9.15 -1.83
CA HIS A 8 16.38 -7.84 -1.47
C HIS A 8 15.59 -7.22 -2.58
N ARG A 9 14.86 -8.01 -3.33
CA ARG A 9 14.08 -7.47 -4.38
C ARG A 9 12.88 -6.81 -3.83
N PRO A 10 12.76 -5.53 -3.96
CA PRO A 10 11.56 -4.84 -3.53
C PRO A 10 10.35 -5.35 -4.29
N GLY A 11 10.55 -5.86 -5.48
CA GLY A 11 9.46 -6.37 -6.29
C GLY A 11 8.70 -7.52 -5.66
N ARG A 12 9.36 -8.32 -4.83
CA ARG A 12 8.70 -9.45 -4.21
C ARG A 12 7.61 -9.00 -3.23
N ARG A 13 7.94 -8.04 -2.37
CA ARG A 13 6.97 -7.55 -1.41
C ARG A 13 5.85 -6.79 -2.12
N LEU A 14 6.21 -6.01 -3.12
CA LEU A 14 5.22 -5.27 -3.88
C LEU A 14 4.24 -6.20 -4.57
N ARG A 15 4.71 -7.36 -5.08
CA ARG A 15 3.81 -8.32 -5.71
C ARG A 15 2.80 -8.88 -4.72
N ILE A 16 3.22 -9.13 -3.48
CA ILE A 16 2.31 -9.60 -2.44
C ILE A 16 1.25 -8.55 -2.17
N ILE A 17 1.67 -7.30 -2.04
CA ILE A 17 0.75 -6.20 -1.80
C ILE A 17 -0.21 -6.05 -2.97
N LYS A 18 0.29 -6.08 -4.21
CA LYS A 18 -0.57 -5.96 -5.38
C LYS A 18 -1.60 -7.08 -5.45
N ALA A 19 -1.21 -8.29 -5.07
CA ALA A 19 -2.14 -9.42 -5.09
C ALA A 19 -3.28 -9.19 -4.11
N LEU A 20 -2.99 -8.66 -2.93
CA LEU A 20 -4.01 -8.34 -1.95
C LEU A 20 -4.94 -7.25 -2.45
N ILE A 21 -4.38 -6.21 -3.06
CA ILE A 21 -5.18 -5.11 -3.60
C ILE A 21 -6.08 -5.63 -4.73
N SER A 22 -5.54 -6.45 -5.64
CA SER A 22 -6.31 -6.99 -6.76
C SER A 22 -7.49 -7.84 -6.30
N SER A 23 -7.34 -8.55 -5.21
CA SER A 23 -8.41 -9.39 -4.68
C SER A 23 -9.26 -8.65 -3.65
N ARG A 24 -9.05 -7.36 -3.51
CA ARG A 24 -9.78 -6.50 -2.59
C ARG A 24 -9.65 -6.92 -1.13
N GLN A 25 -8.53 -7.51 -0.80
CA GLN A 25 -8.21 -7.89 0.57
C GLN A 25 -7.45 -6.74 1.22
N TYR A 26 -8.13 -5.62 1.38
CA TYR A 26 -7.53 -4.45 2.02
C TYR A 26 -8.59 -3.67 2.79
N ASN A 27 -8.11 -2.88 3.72
CA ASN A 27 -8.93 -1.95 4.48
C ASN A 27 -8.19 -0.63 4.57
N TYR A 28 -8.79 0.36 5.17
CA TYR A 28 -8.14 1.65 5.32
C TYR A 28 -8.57 2.29 6.64
N SER A 29 -7.78 3.26 7.09
CA SER A 29 -7.97 3.93 8.36
C SER A 29 -9.18 4.87 8.32
N LYS A 30 -9.60 5.33 9.49
CA LYS A 30 -10.67 6.33 9.56
C LYS A 30 -10.26 7.62 8.87
N LYS A 31 -8.99 7.97 8.93
CA LYS A 31 -8.47 9.15 8.25
C LYS A 31 -8.72 9.05 6.74
N VAL A 32 -8.40 7.90 6.17
CA VAL A 32 -8.61 7.65 4.74
C VAL A 32 -10.10 7.68 4.44
N GLN A 33 -10.90 7.05 5.30
CA GLN A 33 -12.35 7.01 5.12
C GLN A 33 -12.92 8.44 5.05
N LEU A 34 -12.45 9.32 5.92
CA LEU A 34 -12.92 10.71 5.90
C LEU A 34 -12.56 11.41 4.59
N PHE A 35 -11.35 11.19 4.08
CA PHE A 35 -10.96 11.78 2.80
C PHE A 35 -11.88 11.30 1.68
N ILE A 36 -12.21 10.01 1.68
CA ILE A 36 -13.12 9.44 0.68
C ILE A 36 -14.51 10.07 0.80
N GLU A 37 -15.01 10.18 2.02
CA GLU A 37 -16.34 10.75 2.27
C GLU A 37 -16.40 12.21 1.87
N GLU A 38 -15.29 12.94 2.00
CA GLU A 38 -15.24 14.33 1.61
C GLU A 38 -15.00 14.51 0.11
N GLY A 39 -14.81 13.41 -0.61
CA GLY A 39 -14.63 13.49 -2.05
C GLY A 39 -13.22 13.78 -2.53
N ASP A 40 -12.23 13.66 -1.64
CA ASP A 40 -10.85 13.95 -2.01
C ASP A 40 -10.31 12.92 -3.00
N PHE A 41 -10.71 11.67 -2.86
CA PHE A 41 -10.37 10.60 -3.79
C PHE A 41 -11.28 9.40 -3.52
N GLN A 42 -11.18 8.37 -4.36
CA GLN A 42 -11.97 7.17 -4.21
C GLN A 42 -11.06 5.98 -3.92
N PRO A 43 -11.59 4.88 -3.38
CA PRO A 43 -10.76 3.69 -3.15
C PRO A 43 -10.04 3.22 -4.41
N GLU A 44 -10.68 3.38 -5.58
CA GLU A 44 -10.08 3.01 -6.86
C GLU A 44 -8.80 3.78 -7.14
N ASP A 45 -8.67 4.99 -6.61
CA ASP A 45 -7.47 5.78 -6.80
C ASP A 45 -6.29 5.17 -6.03
N MET A 46 -6.56 4.67 -4.82
CA MET A 46 -5.54 3.98 -4.05
C MET A 46 -5.15 2.67 -4.71
N GLU A 47 -6.15 1.93 -5.20
CA GLU A 47 -5.89 0.67 -5.91
C GLU A 47 -5.02 0.91 -7.13
N HIS A 48 -5.40 1.90 -7.93
CA HIS A 48 -4.68 2.21 -9.16
C HIS A 48 -3.24 2.61 -8.86
N CYS A 49 -3.05 3.41 -7.83
CA CYS A 49 -1.71 3.84 -7.44
C CYS A 49 -0.82 2.63 -7.15
N VAL A 50 -1.28 1.70 -6.33
CA VAL A 50 -0.48 0.54 -5.94
C VAL A 50 -0.30 -0.42 -7.11
N LEU A 51 -1.38 -0.70 -7.85
CA LEU A 51 -1.32 -1.69 -8.93
C LEU A 51 -0.41 -1.27 -10.06
N ASN A 52 -0.23 0.03 -10.26
CA ASN A 52 0.61 0.54 -11.34
C ASN A 52 1.98 1.03 -10.88
N ALA A 53 2.28 0.89 -9.59
CA ALA A 53 3.58 1.29 -9.09
C ALA A 53 4.67 0.31 -9.53
N ASP A 54 5.85 0.82 -9.79
CA ASP A 54 6.99 0.01 -10.22
C ASP A 54 7.81 -0.52 -9.04
N ALA A 55 7.74 0.16 -7.90
CA ALA A 55 8.58 -0.18 -6.76
C ALA A 55 7.98 0.42 -5.50
N ILE A 56 8.40 -0.12 -4.36
CA ILE A 56 8.11 0.48 -3.06
C ILE A 56 9.08 1.65 -2.89
N HIS A 57 8.53 2.81 -2.58
CA HIS A 57 9.36 4.01 -2.46
C HIS A 57 10.17 4.04 -1.16
N LYS A 58 9.55 3.59 -0.06
CA LYS A 58 10.18 3.69 1.25
C LYS A 58 9.64 2.62 2.17
N VAL A 59 10.52 2.04 2.99
CA VAL A 59 10.15 1.07 4.00
C VAL A 59 10.58 1.61 5.35
N GLU A 60 9.68 1.61 6.31
CA GLU A 60 9.95 2.11 7.65
C GLU A 60 9.45 1.11 8.69
N ALA A 61 9.95 1.23 9.92
CA ALA A 61 9.45 0.41 11.00
C ALA A 61 8.02 0.83 11.36
N ASP A 62 7.17 -0.13 11.66
CA ASP A 62 5.82 0.15 12.14
C ASP A 62 5.86 0.34 13.65
N GLU A 63 5.81 1.58 14.08
CA GLU A 63 5.93 1.93 15.49
C GLU A 63 4.76 1.44 16.33
N LEU A 64 3.62 1.18 15.71
CA LEU A 64 2.45 0.67 16.42
C LEU A 64 2.51 -0.83 16.61
N CYS A 65 3.47 -1.48 15.97
CA CYS A 65 3.73 -2.91 16.10
C CYS A 65 2.56 -3.80 15.74
N THR A 66 1.73 -3.37 14.80
CA THR A 66 0.59 -4.18 14.34
C THR A 66 0.84 -4.81 12.98
N ALA A 67 1.90 -4.40 12.28
CA ALA A 67 2.22 -4.98 10.98
C ALA A 67 2.77 -6.39 11.18
N VAL A 68 2.34 -7.30 10.30
CA VAL A 68 2.78 -8.70 10.34
C VAL A 68 4.29 -8.81 10.25
N ASP A 69 4.92 -7.99 9.42
CA ASP A 69 6.36 -8.04 9.22
C ASP A 69 7.09 -6.87 9.88
N GLY A 70 6.38 -6.07 10.68
CA GLY A 70 6.99 -4.96 11.40
C GLY A 70 7.26 -3.72 10.57
N CYS A 71 6.76 -3.66 9.34
CA CYS A 71 7.09 -2.57 8.42
C CYS A 71 5.88 -1.79 7.93
N LYS A 72 6.13 -0.52 7.57
CA LYS A 72 5.19 0.31 6.83
C LYS A 72 5.79 0.58 5.46
N TYR A 73 4.96 0.67 4.45
CA TYR A 73 5.39 0.84 3.07
C TYR A 73 4.81 2.10 2.47
N THR A 74 5.67 2.96 1.91
CA THR A 74 5.22 4.11 1.13
C THR A 74 5.29 3.71 -0.33
N ILE A 75 4.17 3.81 -1.02
CA ILE A 75 4.09 3.47 -2.44
C ILE A 75 3.56 4.68 -3.18
N LEU A 76 4.33 5.15 -4.14
CA LEU A 76 4.00 6.30 -4.98
C LEU A 76 3.56 5.80 -6.33
N GLY A 77 2.59 6.48 -6.92
CA GLY A 77 2.11 6.13 -8.25
C GLY A 77 1.22 7.24 -8.75
N VAL A 78 0.18 6.86 -9.47
CA VAL A 78 -0.78 7.83 -9.97
C VAL A 78 -2.19 7.33 -9.67
N ASP A 79 -3.14 8.26 -9.59
CA ASP A 79 -4.54 7.91 -9.39
C ASP A 79 -5.15 7.52 -10.73
N THR A 80 -6.47 7.30 -10.77
CA THR A 80 -7.14 6.84 -11.98
C THR A 80 -7.12 7.86 -13.10
N GLN A 81 -6.77 9.10 -12.80
CA GLN A 81 -6.69 10.15 -13.81
C GLN A 81 -5.25 10.52 -14.14
N GLY A 82 -4.29 9.75 -13.63
CA GLY A 82 -2.88 9.99 -13.92
C GLY A 82 -2.23 11.04 -13.05
N VAL A 83 -2.90 11.50 -11.99
CA VAL A 83 -2.34 12.50 -11.09
C VAL A 83 -1.45 11.80 -10.06
N PRO A 84 -0.23 12.32 -9.81
CA PRO A 84 0.66 11.69 -8.83
C PRO A 84 -0.02 11.52 -7.48
N PHE A 85 0.11 10.33 -6.93
CA PHE A 85 -0.63 9.95 -5.74
C PHE A 85 0.30 9.21 -4.77
N TYR A 86 0.07 9.43 -3.49
CA TYR A 86 0.88 8.88 -2.40
C TYR A 86 0.02 7.93 -1.56
N THR A 87 0.58 6.78 -1.22
CA THR A 87 -0.07 5.89 -0.27
C THR A 87 0.94 5.39 0.75
N CYS A 88 0.48 5.12 1.95
CA CYS A 88 1.29 4.47 2.97
C CYS A 88 0.43 3.40 3.61
N GLY A 89 0.95 2.20 3.74
CA GLY A 89 0.19 1.10 4.30
C GLY A 89 1.07 0.02 4.91
N LYS A 90 0.42 -1.00 5.42
CA LYS A 90 1.11 -2.11 6.07
C LYS A 90 0.28 -3.38 5.96
N LEU A 91 0.94 -4.51 6.18
CA LEU A 91 0.27 -5.81 6.17
C LEU A 91 -0.20 -6.12 7.58
N ILE A 92 -1.48 -6.37 7.75
CA ILE A 92 -2.03 -6.67 9.07
C ILE A 92 -2.73 -8.03 9.03
N ARG A 93 -2.87 -8.61 10.21
CA ARG A 93 -3.57 -9.88 10.34
C ARG A 93 -5.06 -9.62 10.50
N ASN A 94 -5.85 -10.41 9.77
CA ASN A 94 -7.30 -10.35 9.88
C ASN A 94 -7.76 -11.75 10.26
N GLY A 95 -8.10 -11.93 11.52
CA GLY A 95 -8.42 -13.26 12.03
C GLY A 95 -7.16 -14.07 12.23
N GLU A 96 -7.28 -15.37 12.16
CA GLU A 96 -6.18 -16.25 12.50
C GLU A 96 -5.19 -16.52 11.38
N SER A 97 -5.67 -16.50 10.16
CA SER A 97 -4.82 -16.92 9.05
C SER A 97 -4.82 -15.98 7.85
N GLN A 98 -5.60 -14.93 7.89
CA GLN A 98 -5.72 -14.05 6.74
C GLN A 98 -4.91 -12.77 6.94
N THR A 99 -4.28 -12.33 5.86
CA THR A 99 -3.53 -11.08 5.84
C THR A 99 -4.24 -10.09 4.93
N LEU A 100 -4.30 -8.84 5.36
CA LEU A 100 -4.85 -7.75 4.58
C LEU A 100 -3.81 -6.66 4.44
N TYR A 101 -3.95 -5.86 3.39
CA TYR A 101 -3.19 -4.62 3.31
C TYR A 101 -4.03 -3.50 3.93
N PHE A 102 -3.43 -2.71 4.81
CA PHE A 102 -4.14 -1.65 5.51
C PHE A 102 -3.55 -0.30 5.11
N PHE A 103 -4.35 0.52 4.43
CA PHE A 103 -3.91 1.86 4.05
C PHE A 103 -3.97 2.78 5.27
N ILE A 104 -2.82 3.26 5.70
CA ILE A 104 -2.71 4.17 6.85
C ILE A 104 -3.10 5.58 6.42
N THR A 105 -2.61 6.00 5.25
CA THR A 105 -2.96 7.29 4.68
C THR A 105 -2.80 7.25 3.16
N ALA A 106 -3.41 8.22 2.49
CA ALA A 106 -3.32 8.36 1.05
C ALA A 106 -3.70 9.79 0.69
N HIS A 107 -3.07 10.34 -0.36
CA HIS A 107 -3.43 11.68 -0.83
C HIS A 107 -2.68 11.98 -2.12
N GLU A 108 -3.09 13.05 -2.82
CA GLU A 108 -2.34 13.50 -3.96
C GLU A 108 -0.95 13.93 -3.51
N GLN A 109 0.04 13.67 -4.36
CA GLN A 109 1.39 14.13 -4.08
C GLN A 109 1.46 15.63 -4.32
N GLN A 110 2.08 16.32 -3.39
CA GLN A 110 2.22 17.77 -3.48
C GLN A 110 3.49 18.14 -4.22
#